data_deb57f7fa3e57253e46d52b80a9b0a79
#
_entry.id   deb57f7fa3e57253e46d52b80a9b0a79
#
_cell.length_a   1.000
_cell.length_b   1.000
_cell.length_c   1.000
_cell.angle_alpha   90.00
_cell.angle_beta   90.00
_cell.angle_gamma   90.00
#
_symmetry.space_group_name_H-M   'P 1'
#
loop_
_entity.id
_entity.type
_entity.pdbx_description
1 polymer ?
#
loop_
_entity_poly.entity_id
_entity_poly.type
_entity_poly.pdbx_seq_one_letter_code
_entity_poly.pdbx_strand_id
1 'polypeptide(L)'
;MIISQIPFRPQSKFLMKFKQLSTTLSSSLLLGLTVFSGVVLSPNLTLAQGRYQTPEELTDLLKKIDRAASRQDLEDVMDFYSNDFTNSDGLDRESLEAALANFWQLYNSVKYRTKVTSWETDGDAIVAETITYITGVQEMKDRDITLKSTITSKQRYEDKKIVEQEILAEQNQLTSGKKPPIVNINLPSEVEVGEKYNFDVIVEEPLGEQIILGTALAEPINEDSYNFEPANFKLDVLSSGGIFKIGEATENSDDQWLSAILMRKGGITISTYRLRVISE
;
A
#
# COMPACT_ATOMS: atom_id res chain seq x y z
N MET A 1 7.46 -23.63 -12.74
CA MET A 1 8.46 -23.01 -11.89
C MET A 1 8.79 -21.64 -12.46
N ILE A 2 7.85 -20.68 -12.34
CA ILE A 2 7.88 -19.36 -13.02
C ILE A 2 7.53 -18.24 -12.02
N ILE A 3 7.81 -18.47 -10.75
CA ILE A 3 7.51 -17.52 -9.68
C ILE A 3 8.68 -16.54 -9.46
N SER A 4 9.84 -16.79 -10.08
CA SER A 4 11.07 -16.02 -9.91
C SER A 4 11.12 -14.68 -10.65
N GLN A 5 10.07 -14.31 -11.39
CA GLN A 5 10.01 -13.05 -12.15
C GLN A 5 8.89 -12.12 -11.70
N ILE A 6 8.25 -12.38 -10.57
CA ILE A 6 7.36 -11.41 -9.97
C ILE A 6 8.25 -10.42 -9.21
N PRO A 7 8.19 -9.12 -9.52
CA PRO A 7 8.99 -8.12 -8.84
C PRO A 7 8.43 -7.90 -7.43
N PHE A 8 8.90 -8.70 -6.52
CA PHE A 8 8.53 -8.67 -5.12
C PHE A 8 9.70 -9.19 -4.32
N ARG A 9 10.23 -8.39 -3.40
CA ARG A 9 11.35 -8.74 -2.56
C ARG A 9 10.92 -8.93 -1.12
N PRO A 10 10.98 -10.14 -0.54
CA PRO A 10 11.22 -10.27 0.89
C PRO A 10 12.72 -10.30 1.18
N GLN A 11 13.19 -9.38 2.00
CA GLN A 11 14.51 -9.49 2.62
C GLN A 11 14.51 -10.68 3.59
N SER A 12 15.32 -11.69 3.31
CA SER A 12 15.32 -13.00 3.98
C SER A 12 15.84 -13.02 5.42
N LYS A 13 15.93 -11.90 6.15
CA LYS A 13 16.53 -11.83 7.48
C LYS A 13 15.60 -11.52 8.64
N PHE A 14 14.35 -11.13 8.39
CA PHE A 14 13.38 -10.85 9.45
C PHE A 14 12.14 -11.75 9.33
N LEU A 15 12.29 -12.99 9.76
CA LEU A 15 11.15 -13.83 10.13
C LEU A 15 10.56 -13.27 11.42
N MET A 16 9.60 -12.33 11.32
CA MET A 16 8.75 -12.06 12.46
C MET A 16 8.08 -13.38 12.87
N LYS A 17 8.19 -13.75 14.15
CA LYS A 17 7.53 -14.93 14.69
C LYS A 17 6.02 -14.67 14.76
N PHE A 18 5.33 -14.91 13.66
CA PHE A 18 3.88 -14.99 13.66
C PHE A 18 3.44 -16.25 14.43
N LYS A 19 2.64 -16.07 15.44
CA LYS A 19 2.02 -17.17 16.17
C LYS A 19 0.74 -17.59 15.47
N GLN A 20 0.63 -18.84 15.11
CA GLN A 20 -0.60 -19.40 14.54
C GLN A 20 -1.60 -19.59 15.69
N LEU A 21 -2.76 -18.93 15.63
CA LEU A 21 -3.84 -19.12 16.57
C LEU A 21 -4.68 -20.34 16.16
N SER A 22 -4.74 -21.33 17.03
CA SER A 22 -5.78 -22.35 16.99
C SER A 22 -7.00 -21.80 17.73
N THR A 23 -8.09 -21.57 17.00
CA THR A 23 -9.34 -21.08 17.55
C THR A 23 -10.04 -22.16 18.39
N THR A 24 -10.11 -21.93 19.71
CA THR A 24 -11.16 -22.55 20.53
C THR A 24 -12.22 -21.49 20.81
N LEU A 25 -13.40 -21.68 20.22
CA LEU A 25 -14.58 -20.91 20.54
C LEU A 25 -15.00 -21.20 21.99
N SER A 26 -15.13 -20.16 22.81
CA SER A 26 -15.93 -20.23 24.02
C SER A 26 -16.88 -19.03 24.04
N SER A 27 -18.15 -19.36 23.93
CA SER A 27 -19.29 -18.44 24.05
C SER A 27 -19.43 -17.99 25.50
N SER A 28 -19.58 -16.69 25.74
CA SER A 28 -20.24 -16.19 26.98
C SER A 28 -20.95 -14.88 26.67
N LEU A 29 -22.26 -14.98 26.76
CA LEU A 29 -23.29 -13.97 26.68
C LEU A 29 -23.35 -13.22 28.02
N LEU A 30 -23.33 -11.88 28.03
CA LEU A 30 -23.92 -11.11 29.14
C LEU A 30 -24.43 -9.73 28.68
N LEU A 31 -25.73 -9.55 28.83
CA LEU A 31 -26.47 -8.32 28.66
C LEU A 31 -26.11 -7.32 29.79
N GLY A 32 -26.05 -6.04 29.43
CA GLY A 32 -26.05 -4.94 30.40
C GLY A 32 -26.45 -3.63 29.73
N LEU A 33 -27.75 -3.32 29.82
CA LEU A 33 -28.37 -2.06 29.36
C LEU A 33 -28.24 -1.03 30.48
N THR A 34 -27.54 0.10 30.25
CA THR A 34 -27.74 1.32 31.05
C THR A 34 -27.82 2.53 30.15
N VAL A 35 -29.01 3.10 30.07
CA VAL A 35 -29.31 4.37 29.40
C VAL A 35 -28.88 5.49 30.35
N PHE A 36 -27.96 6.34 29.92
CA PHE A 36 -27.69 7.61 30.58
C PHE A 36 -27.92 8.75 29.58
N SER A 37 -29.07 9.42 29.76
CA SER A 37 -29.41 10.62 28.99
C SER A 37 -28.67 11.81 29.58
N GLY A 38 -27.57 12.20 28.99
CA GLY A 38 -26.87 13.44 29.26
C GLY A 38 -26.99 14.37 28.05
N VAL A 39 -27.81 15.41 28.15
CA VAL A 39 -27.85 16.49 27.15
C VAL A 39 -26.59 17.33 27.32
N VAL A 40 -25.59 17.09 26.50
CA VAL A 40 -24.43 17.97 26.34
C VAL A 40 -24.77 18.96 25.25
N LEU A 41 -25.03 20.22 25.62
CA LEU A 41 -25.03 21.35 24.71
C LEU A 41 -23.58 21.57 24.22
N SER A 42 -23.23 20.94 23.12
CA SER A 42 -22.00 21.26 22.40
C SER A 42 -22.20 22.57 21.64
N PRO A 43 -21.32 23.57 21.78
CA PRO A 43 -21.35 24.71 20.88
C PRO A 43 -21.07 24.19 19.47
N ASN A 44 -22.03 24.39 18.55
CA ASN A 44 -21.83 24.17 17.14
C ASN A 44 -20.69 25.08 16.67
N LEU A 45 -19.46 24.59 16.70
CA LEU A 45 -18.42 25.07 15.82
C LEU A 45 -18.84 24.67 14.41
N THR A 46 -19.57 25.56 13.76
CA THR A 46 -19.79 25.50 12.32
C THR A 46 -18.41 25.77 11.70
N LEU A 47 -17.62 24.69 11.57
CA LEU A 47 -16.52 24.69 10.62
C LEU A 47 -17.18 24.90 9.26
N ALA A 48 -17.10 26.13 8.77
CA ALA A 48 -17.36 26.43 7.38
C ALA A 48 -16.39 25.57 6.57
N GLN A 49 -16.81 24.35 6.19
CA GLN A 49 -16.24 23.62 5.09
C GLN A 49 -16.57 24.38 3.82
N GLY A 50 -15.91 25.54 3.63
CA GLY A 50 -15.73 26.09 2.32
C GLY A 50 -15.04 24.96 1.52
N ARG A 51 -15.75 24.38 0.55
CA ARG A 51 -15.12 23.59 -0.51
C ARG A 51 -14.20 24.58 -1.25
N TYR A 52 -13.00 24.78 -0.73
CA TYR A 52 -11.97 25.45 -1.49
C TYR A 52 -11.68 24.55 -2.67
N GLN A 53 -12.10 25.05 -3.85
CA GLN A 53 -11.83 24.36 -5.10
C GLN A 53 -10.30 24.20 -5.21
N THR A 54 -9.83 22.99 -5.46
CA THR A 54 -8.38 22.74 -5.64
C THR A 54 -7.81 23.78 -6.62
N PRO A 55 -6.68 24.41 -6.32
CA PRO A 55 -6.06 25.37 -7.23
C PRO A 55 -5.91 24.75 -8.63
N GLU A 56 -6.31 25.51 -9.66
CA GLU A 56 -6.20 25.03 -11.03
C GLU A 56 -4.75 24.69 -11.38
N GLU A 57 -3.81 25.50 -10.87
CA GLU A 57 -2.38 25.29 -11.04
C GLU A 57 -1.91 23.93 -10.50
N LEU A 58 -2.33 23.54 -9.28
CA LEU A 58 -2.01 22.23 -8.69
C LEU A 58 -2.66 21.11 -9.50
N THR A 59 -3.94 21.28 -9.88
CA THR A 59 -4.66 20.30 -10.69
C THR A 59 -3.97 20.05 -12.02
N ASP A 60 -3.50 21.11 -12.70
CA ASP A 60 -2.82 21.00 -13.98
C ASP A 60 -1.41 20.45 -13.86
N LEU A 61 -0.70 20.78 -12.78
CA LEU A 61 0.59 20.18 -12.45
C LEU A 61 0.45 18.65 -12.32
N LEU A 62 -0.47 18.18 -11.48
CA LEU A 62 -0.71 16.74 -11.29
C LEU A 62 -1.10 16.04 -12.58
N LYS A 63 -1.93 16.65 -13.43
CA LYS A 63 -2.25 16.08 -14.75
C LYS A 63 -1.02 15.97 -15.67
N LYS A 64 -0.05 16.88 -15.56
CA LYS A 64 1.20 16.80 -16.34
C LYS A 64 2.06 15.65 -15.83
N ILE A 65 2.22 15.54 -14.51
CA ILE A 65 2.94 14.43 -13.87
C ILE A 65 2.31 13.08 -14.26
N ASP A 66 0.99 12.93 -14.11
CA ASP A 66 0.25 11.71 -14.47
C ASP A 66 0.47 11.32 -15.94
N ARG A 67 0.50 12.30 -16.85
CA ARG A 67 0.73 12.06 -18.27
C ARG A 67 2.17 11.63 -18.56
N ALA A 68 3.15 12.28 -17.96
CA ALA A 68 4.56 11.92 -18.11
C ALA A 68 4.81 10.51 -17.55
N ALA A 69 4.34 10.22 -16.34
CA ALA A 69 4.45 8.91 -15.71
C ALA A 69 3.73 7.80 -16.51
N SER A 70 2.54 8.10 -17.07
CA SER A 70 1.81 7.14 -17.93
C SER A 70 2.50 6.86 -19.27
N ARG A 71 3.37 7.74 -19.73
CA ARG A 71 4.23 7.51 -20.90
C ARG A 71 5.55 6.85 -20.53
N GLN A 72 5.81 6.63 -19.24
CA GLN A 72 7.08 6.14 -18.72
C GLN A 72 8.26 7.06 -19.12
N ASP A 73 7.98 8.37 -19.18
CA ASP A 73 8.94 9.40 -19.56
C ASP A 73 9.66 9.88 -18.29
N LEU A 74 10.82 9.26 -18.03
CA LEU A 74 11.57 9.47 -16.80
C LEU A 74 12.08 10.91 -16.67
N GLU A 75 12.61 11.48 -17.77
CA GLU A 75 13.12 12.84 -17.82
C GLU A 75 12.02 13.84 -17.50
N ASP A 76 10.87 13.74 -18.22
CA ASP A 76 9.71 14.60 -17.99
C ASP A 76 9.17 14.49 -16.55
N VAL A 77 9.18 13.29 -15.95
CA VAL A 77 8.71 13.12 -14.56
C VAL A 77 9.67 13.73 -13.57
N MET A 78 10.97 13.51 -13.73
CA MET A 78 11.98 14.05 -12.81
C MET A 78 12.09 15.57 -12.86
N ASP A 79 11.64 16.22 -13.93
CA ASP A 79 11.52 17.67 -13.98
C ASP A 79 10.53 18.27 -12.98
N PHE A 80 9.58 17.48 -12.48
CA PHE A 80 8.62 17.90 -11.44
C PHE A 80 9.14 17.67 -10.01
N TYR A 81 10.32 17.10 -9.83
CA TYR A 81 10.94 16.93 -8.52
C TYR A 81 12.08 17.92 -8.30
N SER A 82 12.19 18.44 -7.08
CA SER A 82 13.31 19.30 -6.70
C SER A 82 14.62 18.51 -6.67
N ASN A 83 15.75 19.20 -6.82
CA ASN A 83 17.05 18.57 -6.60
C ASN A 83 17.25 18.16 -5.14
N ASP A 84 16.61 18.88 -4.21
CA ASP A 84 16.67 18.63 -2.77
C ASP A 84 15.43 17.83 -2.30
N PHE A 85 14.80 17.06 -3.21
CA PHE A 85 13.64 16.22 -2.89
C PHE A 85 13.97 15.20 -1.81
N THR A 86 13.02 15.03 -0.87
CA THR A 86 13.06 14.00 0.17
C THR A 86 11.74 13.23 0.24
N ASN A 87 11.84 11.97 0.65
CA ASN A 87 10.69 11.09 0.82
C ASN A 87 10.74 10.40 2.18
N SER A 88 9.58 10.11 2.78
CA SER A 88 9.47 9.46 4.09
C SER A 88 10.18 8.10 4.18
N ASP A 89 10.38 7.42 3.06
CA ASP A 89 11.01 6.10 2.99
C ASP A 89 12.54 6.18 2.79
N GLY A 90 13.10 7.39 2.85
CA GLY A 90 14.52 7.65 2.70
C GLY A 90 14.98 7.91 1.27
N LEU A 91 14.06 7.93 0.29
CA LEU A 91 14.42 8.23 -1.09
C LEU A 91 14.73 9.73 -1.25
N ASP A 92 15.82 10.00 -1.93
CA ASP A 92 16.12 11.30 -2.53
C ASP A 92 15.73 11.29 -4.01
N ARG A 93 16.09 12.36 -4.75
CA ARG A 93 15.77 12.49 -6.17
C ARG A 93 16.44 11.40 -7.02
N GLU A 94 17.68 11.03 -6.73
CA GLU A 94 18.46 10.06 -7.52
C GLU A 94 17.92 8.63 -7.29
N SER A 95 17.72 8.25 -6.05
CA SER A 95 17.16 6.94 -5.69
C SER A 95 15.69 6.78 -6.13
N LEU A 96 14.88 7.85 -6.10
CA LEU A 96 13.53 7.85 -6.69
C LEU A 96 13.58 7.62 -8.20
N GLU A 97 14.48 8.31 -8.91
CA GLU A 97 14.68 8.13 -10.37
C GLU A 97 15.02 6.69 -10.70
N ALA A 98 15.97 6.09 -9.96
CA ALA A 98 16.36 4.70 -10.12
C ALA A 98 15.21 3.74 -9.83
N ALA A 99 14.44 3.97 -8.76
CA ALA A 99 13.27 3.17 -8.41
C ALA A 99 12.17 3.22 -9.48
N LEU A 100 11.88 4.39 -10.05
CA LEU A 100 10.93 4.55 -11.15
C LEU A 100 11.40 3.86 -12.42
N ALA A 101 12.66 4.02 -12.80
CA ALA A 101 13.25 3.36 -13.97
C ALA A 101 13.13 1.83 -13.85
N ASN A 102 13.50 1.27 -12.70
CA ASN A 102 13.40 -0.16 -12.44
C ASN A 102 11.94 -0.64 -12.47
N PHE A 103 11.03 0.10 -11.86
CA PHE A 103 9.61 -0.22 -11.86
C PHE A 103 9.03 -0.26 -13.28
N TRP A 104 9.30 0.76 -14.10
CA TRP A 104 8.75 0.83 -15.46
C TRP A 104 9.34 -0.21 -16.41
N GLN A 105 10.56 -0.68 -16.19
CA GLN A 105 11.12 -1.79 -16.97
C GLN A 105 10.33 -3.10 -16.83
N LEU A 106 9.55 -3.25 -15.74
CA LEU A 106 8.75 -4.44 -15.50
C LEU A 106 7.41 -4.45 -16.25
N TYR A 107 6.92 -3.27 -16.67
CA TYR A 107 5.58 -3.12 -17.23
C TYR A 107 5.60 -2.63 -18.66
N ASN A 108 4.87 -3.33 -19.54
CA ASN A 108 4.68 -2.89 -20.92
C ASN A 108 3.84 -1.64 -21.04
N SER A 109 2.93 -1.45 -20.09
CA SER A 109 2.12 -0.25 -19.97
C SER A 109 1.76 0.06 -18.52
N VAL A 110 1.75 1.35 -18.20
CA VAL A 110 1.27 1.87 -16.91
C VAL A 110 0.36 3.07 -17.14
N LYS A 111 -0.57 3.28 -16.23
CA LYS A 111 -1.43 4.47 -16.20
C LYS A 111 -1.47 5.01 -14.79
N TYR A 112 -1.25 6.31 -14.67
CA TYR A 112 -1.32 7.07 -13.43
C TYR A 112 -2.52 8.00 -13.46
N ARG A 113 -3.17 8.14 -12.30
CA ARG A 113 -4.25 9.08 -12.07
C ARG A 113 -4.23 9.56 -10.64
N THR A 114 -3.91 10.82 -10.44
CA THR A 114 -3.84 11.46 -9.12
C THR A 114 -5.07 12.33 -8.86
N LYS A 115 -5.56 12.29 -7.62
CA LYS A 115 -6.63 13.15 -7.12
C LYS A 115 -6.17 13.83 -5.85
N VAL A 116 -6.45 15.11 -5.71
CA VAL A 116 -6.29 15.86 -4.46
C VAL A 116 -7.47 15.52 -3.54
N THR A 117 -7.18 15.19 -2.30
CA THR A 117 -8.18 14.95 -1.23
C THR A 117 -8.31 16.15 -0.31
N SER A 118 -7.17 16.79 -0.01
CA SER A 118 -7.09 18.03 0.77
C SER A 118 -5.88 18.85 0.32
N TRP A 119 -5.89 20.13 0.61
CA TRP A 119 -4.76 21.02 0.36
C TRP A 119 -4.81 22.26 1.25
N GLU A 120 -3.64 22.83 1.50
CA GLU A 120 -3.47 24.08 2.22
C GLU A 120 -2.26 24.84 1.66
N THR A 121 -2.17 26.12 1.95
CA THR A 121 -0.98 26.93 1.68
C THR A 121 -0.13 27.06 2.93
N ASP A 122 1.18 26.96 2.75
CA ASP A 122 2.19 27.20 3.79
C ASP A 122 3.24 28.18 3.24
N GLY A 123 3.02 29.47 3.49
CA GLY A 123 3.75 30.55 2.80
C GLY A 123 3.47 30.52 1.29
N ASP A 124 4.53 30.42 0.50
CA ASP A 124 4.45 30.31 -0.96
C ASP A 124 4.31 28.84 -1.44
N ALA A 125 4.41 27.87 -0.52
CA ALA A 125 4.26 26.47 -0.82
C ALA A 125 2.77 26.04 -0.78
N ILE A 126 2.47 24.96 -1.52
CA ILE A 126 1.22 24.21 -1.40
C ILE A 126 1.54 22.86 -0.76
N VAL A 127 0.82 22.52 0.30
CA VAL A 127 0.84 21.18 0.89
C VAL A 127 -0.47 20.49 0.53
N ALA A 128 -0.40 19.33 -0.09
CA ALA A 128 -1.59 18.62 -0.53
C ALA A 128 -1.53 17.13 -0.17
N GLU A 129 -2.67 16.61 0.27
CA GLU A 129 -2.87 15.16 0.31
C GLU A 129 -3.46 14.70 -1.01
N THR A 130 -2.93 13.60 -1.52
CA THR A 130 -3.30 13.06 -2.82
C THR A 130 -3.53 11.56 -2.73
N ILE A 131 -4.39 11.05 -3.62
CA ILE A 131 -4.50 9.62 -3.89
C ILE A 131 -4.10 9.38 -5.34
N THR A 132 -3.04 8.61 -5.53
CA THR A 132 -2.57 8.19 -6.86
C THR A 132 -2.98 6.74 -7.12
N TYR A 133 -3.73 6.53 -8.19
CA TYR A 133 -4.10 5.22 -8.70
C TYR A 133 -3.15 4.85 -9.84
N ILE A 134 -2.56 3.67 -9.75
CA ILE A 134 -1.66 3.14 -10.77
C ILE A 134 -2.23 1.81 -11.27
N THR A 135 -2.31 1.64 -12.58
CA THR A 135 -2.59 0.35 -13.19
C THR A 135 -1.47 0.00 -14.15
N GLY A 136 -1.04 -1.25 -14.16
CA GLY A 136 0.05 -1.71 -15.02
C GLY A 136 -0.25 -3.09 -15.59
N VAL A 137 0.31 -3.36 -16.77
CA VAL A 137 0.29 -4.68 -17.39
C VAL A 137 1.72 -5.07 -17.75
N GLN A 138 2.11 -6.25 -17.25
CA GLN A 138 3.35 -6.92 -17.64
C GLN A 138 2.97 -8.13 -18.50
N GLU A 139 3.32 -8.07 -19.77
CA GLU A 139 3.08 -9.18 -20.70
C GLU A 139 4.15 -10.25 -20.53
N MET A 140 3.71 -11.47 -20.25
CA MET A 140 4.58 -12.65 -20.18
C MET A 140 4.15 -13.67 -21.23
N LYS A 141 5.07 -14.56 -21.60
CA LYS A 141 4.86 -15.54 -22.68
C LYS A 141 3.57 -16.34 -22.56
N ASP A 142 3.16 -16.70 -21.35
CA ASP A 142 2.03 -17.61 -21.12
C ASP A 142 0.83 -16.93 -20.41
N ARG A 143 1.01 -15.72 -19.87
CA ARG A 143 -0.01 -14.98 -19.10
C ARG A 143 0.44 -13.57 -18.79
N ASP A 144 -0.51 -12.69 -18.62
CA ASP A 144 -0.24 -11.33 -18.16
C ASP A 144 -0.27 -11.24 -16.63
N ILE A 145 0.49 -10.29 -16.11
CA ILE A 145 0.39 -9.84 -14.73
C ILE A 145 -0.20 -8.43 -14.76
N THR A 146 -1.29 -8.25 -14.03
CA THR A 146 -1.95 -6.95 -13.88
C THR A 146 -1.66 -6.38 -12.50
N LEU A 147 -1.17 -5.14 -12.48
CA LEU A 147 -0.99 -4.33 -11.27
C LEU A 147 -2.19 -3.40 -11.09
N LYS A 148 -2.66 -3.30 -9.85
CA LYS A 148 -3.48 -2.19 -9.34
C LYS A 148 -2.81 -1.68 -8.07
N SER A 149 -2.51 -0.39 -8.03
CA SER A 149 -1.92 0.26 -6.86
C SER A 149 -2.72 1.50 -6.49
N THR A 150 -2.80 1.78 -5.21
CA THR A 150 -3.37 2.99 -4.64
C THR A 150 -2.40 3.51 -3.58
N ILE A 151 -1.91 4.72 -3.78
CA ILE A 151 -0.96 5.36 -2.88
C ILE A 151 -1.59 6.67 -2.39
N THR A 152 -1.71 6.81 -1.08
CA THR A 152 -2.08 8.08 -0.43
C THR A 152 -0.82 8.74 0.08
N SER A 153 -0.59 9.98 -0.30
CA SER A 153 0.60 10.72 0.12
C SER A 153 0.28 12.17 0.44
N LYS A 154 1.07 12.75 1.33
CA LYS A 154 1.14 14.18 1.59
C LYS A 154 2.37 14.70 0.86
N GLN A 155 2.20 15.74 0.07
CA GLN A 155 3.25 16.30 -0.78
C GLN A 155 3.33 17.80 -0.60
N ARG A 156 4.55 18.32 -0.54
CA ARG A 156 4.86 19.74 -0.52
C ARG A 156 5.35 20.18 -1.89
N TYR A 157 4.75 21.25 -2.40
CA TYR A 157 5.05 21.81 -3.70
C TYR A 157 5.62 23.24 -3.54
N GLU A 158 6.79 23.47 -4.10
CA GLU A 158 7.42 24.79 -4.19
C GLU A 158 7.87 25.02 -5.65
N ASP A 159 7.61 26.18 -6.20
CA ASP A 159 7.97 26.53 -7.58
C ASP A 159 7.55 25.47 -8.61
N LYS A 160 6.37 24.87 -8.41
CA LYS A 160 5.81 23.78 -9.26
C LYS A 160 6.61 22.48 -9.21
N LYS A 161 7.44 22.28 -8.21
CA LYS A 161 8.19 21.06 -7.96
C LYS A 161 7.78 20.43 -6.65
N ILE A 162 7.82 19.11 -6.60
CA ILE A 162 7.66 18.35 -5.37
C ILE A 162 9.00 18.41 -4.63
N VAL A 163 8.98 18.98 -3.41
CA VAL A 163 10.17 19.09 -2.57
C VAL A 163 10.19 18.04 -1.46
N GLU A 164 8.99 17.60 -1.02
CA GLU A 164 8.84 16.61 0.03
C GLU A 164 7.65 15.71 -0.24
N GLN A 165 7.75 14.43 0.11
CA GLN A 165 6.67 13.46 0.02
C GLN A 165 6.66 12.54 1.25
N GLU A 166 5.52 12.44 1.92
CA GLU A 166 5.24 11.44 2.94
C GLU A 166 4.22 10.44 2.39
N ILE A 167 4.51 9.14 2.48
CA ILE A 167 3.58 8.08 2.09
C ILE A 167 2.70 7.72 3.28
N LEU A 168 1.42 8.07 3.22
CA LEU A 168 0.45 7.86 4.29
C LEU A 168 -0.20 6.48 4.24
N ALA A 169 -0.43 5.95 3.04
CA ALA A 169 -0.97 4.61 2.85
C ALA A 169 -0.58 4.07 1.47
N GLU A 170 -0.43 2.77 1.38
CA GLU A 170 -0.12 2.10 0.12
C GLU A 170 -0.80 0.73 0.08
N GLN A 171 -1.46 0.45 -1.05
CA GLN A 171 -2.10 -0.83 -1.33
C GLN A 171 -1.76 -1.24 -2.75
N ASN A 172 -1.10 -2.37 -2.90
CA ASN A 172 -0.71 -2.94 -4.18
C ASN A 172 -1.35 -4.30 -4.37
N GLN A 173 -1.89 -4.57 -5.54
CA GLN A 173 -2.40 -5.89 -5.92
C GLN A 173 -1.87 -6.29 -7.28
N LEU A 174 -1.22 -7.44 -7.32
CA LEU A 174 -0.81 -8.12 -8.54
C LEU A 174 -1.69 -9.35 -8.75
N THR A 175 -2.25 -9.47 -9.94
CA THR A 175 -3.05 -10.65 -10.32
C THR A 175 -2.55 -11.24 -11.62
N SER A 176 -2.60 -12.59 -11.71
CA SER A 176 -2.26 -13.28 -12.95
C SER A 176 -3.11 -14.55 -13.08
N GLY A 177 -3.42 -14.90 -14.33
CA GLY A 177 -4.22 -16.07 -14.67
C GLY A 177 -5.70 -15.74 -14.91
N LYS A 178 -6.49 -16.75 -15.29
CA LYS A 178 -7.90 -16.56 -15.69
C LYS A 178 -8.85 -16.40 -14.51
N LYS A 179 -8.48 -16.92 -13.34
CA LYS A 179 -9.31 -16.93 -12.14
C LYS A 179 -8.44 -16.80 -10.89
N PRO A 180 -7.74 -15.66 -10.69
CA PRO A 180 -6.95 -15.43 -9.49
C PRO A 180 -7.87 -15.42 -8.25
N PRO A 181 -7.38 -15.81 -7.05
CA PRO A 181 -8.14 -15.69 -5.82
C PRO A 181 -8.59 -14.25 -5.57
N ILE A 182 -9.85 -14.05 -5.19
CA ILE A 182 -10.34 -12.76 -4.69
C ILE A 182 -10.18 -12.78 -3.18
N VAL A 183 -9.54 -11.75 -2.65
CA VAL A 183 -9.20 -11.67 -1.23
C VAL A 183 -9.68 -10.38 -0.61
N ASN A 184 -10.12 -10.45 0.63
CA ASN A 184 -10.35 -9.33 1.52
C ASN A 184 -9.25 -9.32 2.57
N ILE A 185 -8.65 -8.17 2.83
CA ILE A 185 -7.58 -8.01 3.79
C ILE A 185 -8.05 -7.07 4.91
N ASN A 186 -7.99 -7.58 6.14
CA ASN A 186 -8.19 -6.82 7.35
C ASN A 186 -6.82 -6.56 7.99
N LEU A 187 -6.38 -5.32 7.90
CA LEU A 187 -5.13 -4.80 8.44
C LEU A 187 -5.36 -3.34 8.84
N PRO A 188 -4.96 -2.89 10.04
CA PRO A 188 -4.95 -1.47 10.36
C PRO A 188 -3.97 -0.73 9.44
N SER A 189 -4.25 0.54 9.14
CA SER A 189 -3.34 1.40 8.37
C SER A 189 -2.12 1.84 9.18
N GLU A 190 -2.30 1.92 10.52
CA GLU A 190 -1.26 2.34 11.46
C GLU A 190 -1.40 1.57 12.78
N VAL A 191 -0.30 1.47 13.52
CA VAL A 191 -0.21 0.79 14.82
C VAL A 191 0.81 1.52 15.69
N GLU A 192 0.53 1.64 16.98
CA GLU A 192 1.49 2.21 17.95
C GLU A 192 2.60 1.20 18.27
N VAL A 193 3.78 1.73 18.60
CA VAL A 193 4.89 0.90 19.09
C VAL A 193 4.44 0.07 20.30
N GLY A 194 4.74 -1.23 20.28
CA GLY A 194 4.36 -2.19 21.32
C GLY A 194 2.96 -2.80 21.15
N GLU A 195 2.14 -2.28 20.25
CA GLU A 195 0.82 -2.83 20.00
C GLU A 195 0.84 -4.05 19.09
N LYS A 196 -0.19 -4.89 19.28
CA LYS A 196 -0.45 -6.06 18.42
C LYS A 196 -1.51 -5.72 17.39
N TYR A 197 -1.30 -6.24 16.19
CA TYR A 197 -2.24 -6.08 15.10
C TYR A 197 -2.59 -7.42 14.44
N ASN A 198 -3.78 -7.49 13.86
CA ASN A 198 -4.19 -8.62 13.05
C ASN A 198 -3.85 -8.35 11.57
N PHE A 199 -3.34 -9.38 10.91
CA PHE A 199 -3.24 -9.43 9.45
C PHE A 199 -4.03 -10.64 8.96
N ASP A 200 -5.30 -10.39 8.61
CA ASP A 200 -6.21 -11.41 8.15
C ASP A 200 -6.43 -11.26 6.65
N VAL A 201 -6.17 -12.33 5.90
CA VAL A 201 -6.38 -12.41 4.46
C VAL A 201 -7.42 -13.47 4.20
N ILE A 202 -8.61 -13.05 3.82
CA ILE A 202 -9.79 -13.91 3.68
C ILE A 202 -10.09 -14.10 2.19
N VAL A 203 -10.17 -15.35 1.73
CA VAL A 203 -10.62 -15.65 0.37
C VAL A 203 -12.14 -15.50 0.31
N GLU A 204 -12.63 -14.59 -0.53
CA GLU A 204 -14.07 -14.27 -0.62
C GLU A 204 -14.91 -15.36 -1.27
N GLU A 205 -14.30 -16.18 -2.13
CA GLU A 205 -15.02 -17.21 -2.87
C GLU A 205 -15.03 -18.55 -2.10
N PRO A 206 -16.14 -19.30 -2.13
CA PRO A 206 -16.17 -20.65 -1.58
C PRO A 206 -15.08 -21.52 -2.23
N LEU A 207 -14.26 -22.16 -1.42
CA LEU A 207 -13.14 -22.98 -1.90
C LEU A 207 -13.62 -24.26 -2.62
N GLY A 208 -14.75 -24.82 -2.20
CA GLY A 208 -15.21 -26.13 -2.64
C GLY A 208 -14.11 -27.17 -2.38
N GLU A 209 -13.79 -27.96 -3.40
CA GLU A 209 -12.69 -28.96 -3.37
C GLU A 209 -11.33 -28.38 -3.82
N GLN A 210 -11.23 -27.06 -4.03
CA GLN A 210 -10.00 -26.44 -4.54
C GLN A 210 -8.98 -26.23 -3.44
N ILE A 211 -7.74 -26.61 -3.72
CA ILE A 211 -6.60 -26.32 -2.85
C ILE A 211 -6.13 -24.91 -3.14
N ILE A 212 -5.98 -24.12 -2.08
CA ILE A 212 -5.30 -22.82 -2.13
C ILE A 212 -3.97 -22.95 -1.38
N LEU A 213 -2.92 -22.47 -2.02
CA LEU A 213 -1.61 -22.28 -1.42
C LEU A 213 -1.43 -20.82 -1.10
N GLY A 214 -0.74 -20.51 -0.01
CA GLY A 214 -0.45 -19.12 0.32
C GLY A 214 0.65 -18.95 1.35
N THR A 215 1.11 -17.71 1.49
CA THR A 215 2.04 -17.28 2.52
C THR A 215 1.85 -15.79 2.79
N ALA A 216 2.30 -15.35 3.96
CA ALA A 216 2.37 -13.94 4.34
C ALA A 216 3.82 -13.56 4.64
N LEU A 217 4.17 -12.34 4.27
CA LEU A 217 5.50 -11.77 4.41
C LEU A 217 5.37 -10.39 5.06
N ALA A 218 6.36 -10.02 5.85
CA ALA A 218 6.51 -8.67 6.41
C ALA A 218 7.93 -8.19 6.09
N GLU A 219 8.04 -6.95 5.59
CA GLU A 219 9.29 -6.35 5.17
C GLU A 219 9.37 -4.91 5.63
N PRO A 220 10.51 -4.46 6.19
CA PRO A 220 10.70 -3.06 6.52
C PRO A 220 10.71 -2.22 5.24
N ILE A 221 10.24 -0.97 5.36
CA ILE A 221 10.29 -0.01 4.27
C ILE A 221 11.46 0.93 4.49
N ASN A 222 12.35 0.99 3.53
CA ASN A 222 13.49 1.89 3.47
C ASN A 222 13.96 2.01 2.01
N GLU A 223 14.96 2.84 1.73
CA GLU A 223 15.49 3.05 0.40
C GLU A 223 15.87 1.74 -0.32
N ASP A 224 16.52 0.81 0.37
CA ASP A 224 16.94 -0.48 -0.21
C ASP A 224 15.75 -1.35 -0.64
N SER A 225 14.58 -1.13 -0.06
CA SER A 225 13.37 -1.91 -0.34
C SER A 225 12.82 -1.67 -1.76
N TYR A 226 13.23 -0.58 -2.39
CA TYR A 226 12.85 -0.24 -3.78
C TYR A 226 13.74 -0.89 -4.84
N ASN A 227 14.77 -1.63 -4.43
CA ASN A 227 15.58 -2.45 -5.32
C ASN A 227 14.87 -3.78 -5.59
N PHE A 228 14.31 -3.97 -6.79
CA PHE A 228 13.53 -5.15 -7.17
C PHE A 228 14.39 -6.40 -7.36
N GLU A 229 14.61 -7.17 -6.29
CA GLU A 229 15.27 -8.47 -6.37
C GLU A 229 14.24 -9.62 -6.29
N PRO A 230 14.46 -10.73 -7.02
CA PRO A 230 13.59 -11.89 -6.92
C PRO A 230 13.58 -12.49 -5.51
N ALA A 231 12.38 -12.69 -4.96
CA ALA A 231 12.21 -13.29 -3.65
C ALA A 231 12.00 -14.80 -3.74
N ASN A 232 12.61 -15.54 -2.82
CA ASN A 232 12.31 -16.94 -2.59
C ASN A 232 11.35 -17.07 -1.41
N PHE A 233 10.14 -17.58 -1.68
CA PHE A 233 9.13 -17.84 -0.65
C PHE A 233 8.56 -19.25 -0.80
N LYS A 234 8.09 -19.80 0.32
CA LYS A 234 7.43 -21.10 0.36
C LYS A 234 5.92 -20.86 0.52
N LEU A 235 5.14 -21.55 -0.30
CA LEU A 235 3.69 -21.56 -0.18
C LEU A 235 3.25 -22.80 0.59
N ASP A 236 2.41 -22.60 1.59
CA ASP A 236 1.79 -23.67 2.37
C ASP A 236 0.30 -23.84 1.98
N VAL A 237 -0.26 -25.03 2.22
CA VAL A 237 -1.69 -25.30 1.99
C VAL A 237 -2.51 -24.54 3.02
N LEU A 238 -3.48 -23.74 2.55
CA LEU A 238 -4.39 -22.97 3.40
C LEU A 238 -5.65 -23.79 3.68
N SER A 239 -5.70 -24.48 4.80
CA SER A 239 -6.84 -25.33 5.20
C SER A 239 -8.06 -24.51 5.67
N SER A 240 -7.87 -23.28 6.12
CA SER A 240 -8.91 -22.43 6.72
C SER A 240 -9.46 -21.36 5.77
N GLY A 241 -9.16 -21.43 4.47
CA GLY A 241 -9.67 -20.46 3.49
C GLY A 241 -9.03 -19.08 3.56
N GLY A 242 -7.93 -18.91 4.29
CA GLY A 242 -7.25 -17.63 4.45
C GLY A 242 -5.94 -17.73 5.22
N ILE A 243 -5.32 -16.59 5.41
CA ILE A 243 -4.12 -16.40 6.25
C ILE A 243 -4.54 -15.54 7.44
N PHE A 244 -4.26 -16.02 8.64
CA PHE A 244 -4.58 -15.31 9.89
C PHE A 244 -3.30 -15.19 10.70
N LYS A 245 -2.84 -13.97 10.88
CA LYS A 245 -1.58 -13.68 11.58
C LYS A 245 -1.78 -12.58 12.60
N ILE A 246 -1.02 -12.65 13.69
CA ILE A 246 -0.88 -11.57 14.66
C ILE A 246 0.57 -11.11 14.58
N GLY A 247 0.75 -9.83 14.29
CA GLY A 247 2.02 -9.12 14.39
C GLY A 247 2.08 -8.29 15.67
N GLU A 248 3.26 -7.76 15.96
CA GLU A 248 3.52 -6.82 17.05
C GLU A 248 4.51 -5.78 16.55
N ALA A 249 4.16 -4.50 16.67
CA ALA A 249 5.05 -3.40 16.36
C ALA A 249 6.06 -3.25 17.49
N THR A 250 7.33 -3.54 17.22
CA THR A 250 8.39 -3.43 18.24
C THR A 250 8.99 -2.02 18.26
N GLU A 251 9.70 -1.64 19.33
CA GLU A 251 10.35 -0.33 19.49
C GLU A 251 11.31 0.07 18.33
N ASN A 252 11.78 -0.92 17.59
CA ASN A 252 12.64 -0.71 16.42
C ASN A 252 11.89 -1.01 15.10
N SER A 253 10.57 -0.99 15.13
CA SER A 253 9.79 -1.25 13.91
C SER A 253 9.68 0.04 13.09
N ASP A 254 10.19 -0.03 11.87
CA ASP A 254 9.90 0.96 10.83
C ASP A 254 8.54 0.63 10.19
N ASP A 255 8.02 1.52 9.37
CA ASP A 255 6.92 1.21 8.46
C ASP A 255 7.21 -0.10 7.72
N GLN A 256 6.17 -0.89 7.47
CA GLN A 256 6.33 -2.22 6.89
C GLN A 256 5.40 -2.45 5.71
N TRP A 257 5.89 -3.18 4.72
CA TRP A 257 5.02 -3.83 3.76
C TRP A 257 4.60 -5.20 4.27
N LEU A 258 3.30 -5.39 4.43
CA LEU A 258 2.71 -6.69 4.73
C LEU A 258 2.07 -7.26 3.46
N SER A 259 2.60 -8.39 3.03
CA SER A 259 2.22 -9.02 1.78
C SER A 259 1.59 -10.37 1.99
N ALA A 260 0.56 -10.67 1.21
CA ALA A 260 -0.05 -11.98 1.10
C ALA A 260 0.03 -12.49 -0.33
N ILE A 261 0.50 -13.71 -0.49
CA ILE A 261 0.56 -14.43 -1.77
C ILE A 261 -0.39 -15.59 -1.69
N LEU A 262 -1.37 -15.63 -2.60
CA LEU A 262 -2.32 -16.72 -2.71
C LEU A 262 -2.34 -17.27 -4.13
N MET A 263 -2.30 -18.59 -4.24
CA MET A 263 -2.28 -19.29 -5.52
C MET A 263 -3.30 -20.44 -5.53
N ARG A 264 -4.04 -20.53 -6.62
CA ARG A 264 -4.90 -21.69 -6.95
C ARG A 264 -4.72 -22.10 -8.42
N LYS A 265 -5.37 -23.18 -8.84
CA LYS A 265 -5.29 -23.69 -10.23
C LYS A 265 -5.59 -22.62 -11.29
N GLY A 266 -6.42 -21.63 -10.98
CA GLY A 266 -6.86 -20.60 -11.94
C GLY A 266 -5.99 -19.35 -11.99
N GLY A 267 -5.10 -19.12 -11.03
CA GLY A 267 -4.27 -17.92 -10.98
C GLY A 267 -3.65 -17.65 -9.63
N ILE A 268 -2.98 -16.49 -9.56
CA ILE A 268 -2.29 -16.00 -8.37
C ILE A 268 -2.74 -14.57 -8.08
N THR A 269 -2.85 -14.25 -6.80
CA THR A 269 -3.02 -12.89 -6.28
C THR A 269 -1.94 -12.62 -5.26
N ILE A 270 -1.28 -11.48 -5.40
CA ILE A 270 -0.34 -10.94 -4.43
C ILE A 270 -0.92 -9.59 -4.00
N SER A 271 -1.10 -9.39 -2.72
CA SER A 271 -1.59 -8.14 -2.16
C SER A 271 -0.61 -7.64 -1.11
N THR A 272 -0.17 -6.40 -1.24
CA THR A 272 0.79 -5.75 -0.34
C THR A 272 0.17 -4.48 0.21
N TYR A 273 0.30 -4.29 1.51
CA TYR A 273 -0.23 -3.14 2.24
C TYR A 273 0.86 -2.53 3.09
N ARG A 274 0.91 -1.20 3.14
CA ARG A 274 1.73 -0.47 4.11
C ARG A 274 1.05 -0.51 5.47
N LEU A 275 1.80 -0.89 6.50
CA LEU A 275 1.48 -0.68 7.90
C LEU A 275 2.43 0.39 8.44
N ARG A 276 1.87 1.53 8.86
CA ARG A 276 2.64 2.59 9.51
C ARG A 276 2.84 2.24 10.99
N VAL A 277 4.05 2.47 11.48
CA VAL A 277 4.39 2.32 12.91
C VAL A 277 4.62 3.71 13.48
N ILE A 278 3.71 4.13 14.38
CA ILE A 278 3.75 5.46 14.98
C ILE A 278 4.27 5.37 16.42
N SER A 279 5.12 6.31 16.80
CA SER A 279 5.52 6.56 18.19
C SER A 279 4.67 7.68 18.76
N GLU A 280 4.23 7.57 20.03
CA GLU A 280 3.59 8.67 20.78
C GLU A 280 4.47 9.94 20.82
#